data_80c04aa74da88d4d6fafea3de7c27141
#
_entry.id   80c04aa74da88d4d6fafea3de7c27141
#
_cell.length_a   1.000
_cell.length_b   1.000
_cell.length_c   1.000
_cell.angle_alpha   90.00
_cell.angle_beta   90.00
_cell.angle_gamma   90.00
#
_symmetry.space_group_name_H-M   'P 1'
#
loop_
_entity.id
_entity.type
_entity.pdbx_description
1 polymer ?
#
loop_
_entity_poly.entity_id
_entity_poly.type
_entity_poly.pdbx_seq_one_letter_code
_entity_poly.pdbx_strand_id
1 'polypeptide(L)'
;MTPSNPLIRLLLQVVDQAYDRKSWHGTTLRGSLRGVTADEALWRPGSGRHNIWELTLHAAYWKYVVRRRLAGAAIGSFERKPSNWPAIPEPADARAWKRDIALLDNEHQKLRAVIAGLSPARLQQLSPKGVWTNAEEIHGLAAHDLYHTGQIQLIKRLLP
;
A
#
# COMPACT_ATOMS: atom_id res chain seq x y z
N MET A 1 -21.65 -6.15 -0.94
CA MET A 1 -22.44 -5.45 -1.99
C MET A 1 -21.50 -4.59 -2.82
N THR A 2 -21.64 -4.58 -4.14
CA THR A 2 -20.86 -3.69 -5.01
C THR A 2 -21.44 -2.27 -4.91
N PRO A 3 -20.59 -1.22 -4.73
CA PRO A 3 -21.06 0.15 -4.65
C PRO A 3 -21.86 0.54 -5.91
N SER A 4 -22.98 1.23 -5.73
CA SER A 4 -23.83 1.68 -6.85
C SER A 4 -23.19 2.83 -7.65
N ASN A 5 -22.37 3.66 -7.01
CA ASN A 5 -21.75 4.82 -7.65
C ASN A 5 -20.61 4.40 -8.59
N PRO A 6 -20.65 4.82 -9.88
CA PRO A 6 -19.63 4.44 -10.88
C PRO A 6 -18.20 4.90 -10.53
N LEU A 7 -18.04 6.08 -9.93
CA LEU A 7 -16.73 6.59 -9.56
C LEU A 7 -16.11 5.79 -8.40
N ILE A 8 -16.90 5.40 -7.40
CA ILE A 8 -16.44 4.54 -6.30
C ILE A 8 -16.01 3.18 -6.86
N ARG A 9 -16.78 2.59 -7.79
CA ARG A 9 -16.41 1.34 -8.45
C ARG A 9 -15.10 1.46 -9.21
N LEU A 10 -14.92 2.55 -9.98
CA LEU A 10 -13.69 2.80 -10.72
C LEU A 10 -12.48 2.94 -9.78
N LEU A 11 -12.61 3.72 -8.70
CA LEU A 11 -11.53 3.89 -7.72
C LEU A 11 -11.17 2.58 -7.02
N LEU A 12 -12.16 1.76 -6.65
CA LEU A 12 -11.90 0.42 -6.12
C LEU A 12 -11.17 -0.46 -7.14
N GLN A 13 -11.61 -0.43 -8.39
CA GLN A 13 -10.96 -1.20 -9.46
C GLN A 13 -9.50 -0.76 -9.64
N VAL A 14 -9.21 0.54 -9.65
CA VAL A 14 -7.85 1.08 -9.78
C VAL A 14 -6.97 0.66 -8.61
N VAL A 15 -7.48 0.77 -7.38
CA VAL A 15 -6.77 0.33 -6.16
C VAL A 15 -6.50 -1.18 -6.18
N ASP A 16 -7.48 -1.99 -6.59
CA ASP A 16 -7.35 -3.44 -6.68
C ASP A 16 -6.35 -3.86 -7.76
N GLN A 17 -6.40 -3.21 -8.93
CA GLN A 17 -5.48 -3.49 -10.03
C GLN A 17 -4.03 -3.08 -9.72
N ALA A 18 -3.83 -2.03 -8.93
CA ALA A 18 -2.49 -1.67 -8.46
C ALA A 18 -1.96 -2.67 -7.42
N TYR A 19 -2.85 -3.34 -6.68
CA TYR A 19 -2.48 -4.19 -5.56
C TYR A 19 -2.33 -5.68 -5.90
N ASP A 20 -3.42 -6.37 -6.30
CA ASP A 20 -3.43 -7.83 -6.46
C ASP A 20 -4.28 -8.36 -7.63
N ARG A 21 -5.06 -7.52 -8.30
CA ARG A 21 -5.96 -7.95 -9.37
C ARG A 21 -5.30 -7.88 -10.74
N LYS A 22 -5.82 -8.71 -11.67
CA LYS A 22 -5.40 -8.65 -13.08
C LYS A 22 -5.58 -7.24 -13.62
N SER A 23 -4.52 -6.71 -14.22
CA SER A 23 -4.45 -5.33 -14.72
C SER A 23 -3.85 -5.27 -16.12
N TRP A 24 -4.11 -4.17 -16.81
CA TRP A 24 -3.50 -3.89 -18.10
C TRP A 24 -1.99 -3.59 -17.99
N HIS A 25 -1.57 -2.95 -16.89
CA HIS A 25 -0.18 -2.50 -16.70
C HIS A 25 0.81 -3.62 -16.29
N GLY A 26 0.35 -4.83 -16.02
CA GLY A 26 1.22 -5.97 -15.68
C GLY A 26 1.31 -6.24 -14.18
N THR A 27 2.55 -6.28 -13.62
CA THR A 27 2.78 -6.67 -12.24
C THR A 27 2.16 -5.70 -11.24
N THR A 28 1.50 -6.26 -10.22
CA THR A 28 0.87 -5.54 -9.10
C THR A 28 1.81 -5.51 -7.90
N LEU A 29 1.53 -4.66 -6.89
CA LEU A 29 2.35 -4.58 -5.69
C LEU A 29 2.45 -5.95 -4.98
N ARG A 30 1.31 -6.60 -4.73
CA ARG A 30 1.29 -7.92 -4.08
C ARG A 30 1.93 -9.00 -4.96
N GLY A 31 1.75 -8.90 -6.27
CA GLY A 31 2.38 -9.76 -7.27
C GLY A 31 3.90 -9.65 -7.28
N SER A 32 4.44 -8.45 -7.08
CA SER A 32 5.89 -8.20 -7.03
C SER A 32 6.59 -8.89 -5.85
N LEU A 33 5.85 -9.16 -4.77
CA LEU A 33 6.35 -9.84 -3.57
C LEU A 33 6.30 -11.36 -3.66
N ARG A 34 5.74 -11.92 -4.75
CA ARG A 34 5.63 -13.38 -4.91
C ARG A 34 7.02 -14.01 -5.01
N GLY A 35 7.25 -15.02 -4.19
CA GLY A 35 8.49 -15.80 -4.15
C GLY A 35 9.66 -15.07 -3.49
N VAL A 36 9.50 -13.85 -3.00
CA VAL A 36 10.57 -13.12 -2.29
C VAL A 36 10.76 -13.71 -0.89
N THR A 37 11.96 -14.18 -0.61
CA THR A 37 12.39 -14.67 0.73
C THR A 37 12.72 -13.49 1.66
N ALA A 38 12.87 -13.77 2.96
CA ALA A 38 13.28 -12.75 3.92
C ALA A 38 14.68 -12.17 3.60
N ASP A 39 15.62 -13.03 3.21
CA ASP A 39 16.97 -12.63 2.86
C ASP A 39 16.99 -11.74 1.61
N GLU A 40 16.24 -12.11 0.57
CA GLU A 40 16.07 -11.27 -0.62
C GLU A 40 15.39 -9.94 -0.30
N ALA A 41 14.40 -9.95 0.62
CA ALA A 41 13.71 -8.74 1.05
C ALA A 41 14.63 -7.79 1.84
N LEU A 42 15.62 -8.32 2.54
CA LEU A 42 16.64 -7.55 3.29
C LEU A 42 17.77 -7.03 2.41
N TRP A 43 18.01 -7.65 1.27
CA TRP A 43 19.10 -7.25 0.39
C TRP A 43 18.92 -5.81 -0.12
N ARG A 44 20.02 -5.05 -0.17
CA ARG A 44 20.05 -3.64 -0.62
C ARG A 44 20.85 -3.51 -1.91
N PRO A 45 20.32 -2.81 -2.91
CA PRO A 45 21.05 -2.58 -4.17
C PRO A 45 22.24 -1.60 -4.02
N GLY A 46 22.40 -0.99 -2.86
CA GLY A 46 23.48 -0.07 -2.56
C GLY A 46 23.29 0.66 -1.23
N SER A 47 24.33 1.32 -0.75
CA SER A 47 24.28 2.13 0.47
C SER A 47 23.19 3.21 0.37
N GLY A 48 22.41 3.39 1.44
CA GLY A 48 21.34 4.39 1.53
C GLY A 48 20.13 4.13 0.61
N ARG A 49 20.05 2.94 -0.02
CA ARG A 49 18.88 2.55 -0.82
C ARG A 49 17.93 1.70 0.01
N HIS A 50 16.63 1.85 -0.26
CA HIS A 50 15.62 1.00 0.37
C HIS A 50 15.68 -0.42 -0.19
N ASN A 51 15.37 -1.37 0.68
CA ASN A 51 15.18 -2.78 0.32
C ASN A 51 13.69 -3.10 0.13
N ILE A 52 13.39 -4.33 -0.33
CA ILE A 52 12.01 -4.76 -0.59
C ILE A 52 11.16 -4.76 0.70
N TRP A 53 11.74 -5.11 1.85
CA TRP A 53 11.00 -5.15 3.11
C TRP A 53 10.56 -3.76 3.56
N GLU A 54 11.45 -2.77 3.49
CA GLU A 54 11.12 -1.37 3.80
C GLU A 54 10.05 -0.81 2.87
N LEU A 55 10.13 -1.09 1.56
CA LEU A 55 9.10 -0.70 0.59
C LEU A 55 7.73 -1.33 0.91
N THR A 56 7.73 -2.58 1.36
CA THR A 56 6.51 -3.30 1.77
C THR A 56 5.85 -2.65 3.00
N LEU A 57 6.64 -2.35 4.03
CA LEU A 57 6.15 -1.68 5.24
C LEU A 57 5.70 -0.24 4.97
N HIS A 58 6.41 0.47 4.11
CA HIS A 58 6.06 1.82 3.66
C HIS A 58 4.71 1.84 2.91
N ALA A 59 4.48 0.88 2.02
CA ALA A 59 3.20 0.74 1.33
C ALA A 59 2.06 0.43 2.31
N ALA A 60 2.27 -0.46 3.30
CA ALA A 60 1.30 -0.76 4.35
C ALA A 60 0.98 0.49 5.19
N TYR A 61 2.01 1.27 5.56
CA TYR A 61 1.84 2.52 6.30
C TYR A 61 0.96 3.52 5.54
N TRP A 62 1.19 3.73 4.23
CA TRP A 62 0.38 4.69 3.46
C TRP A 62 -1.05 4.22 3.23
N LYS A 63 -1.30 2.92 3.10
CA LYS A 63 -2.67 2.38 3.10
C LYS A 63 -3.38 2.68 4.42
N TYR A 64 -2.70 2.50 5.56
CA TYR A 64 -3.21 2.87 6.87
C TYR A 64 -3.53 4.38 6.95
N VAL A 65 -2.62 5.24 6.53
CA VAL A 65 -2.78 6.70 6.61
C VAL A 65 -3.99 7.16 5.79
N VAL A 66 -4.06 6.77 4.52
CA VAL A 66 -5.16 7.15 3.62
C VAL A 66 -6.49 6.61 4.15
N ARG A 67 -6.54 5.34 4.56
CA ARG A 67 -7.73 4.75 5.18
C ARG A 67 -8.24 5.57 6.37
N ARG A 68 -7.35 5.99 7.26
CA ARG A 68 -7.70 6.80 8.44
C ARG A 68 -8.25 8.17 8.05
N ARG A 69 -7.65 8.82 7.07
CA ARG A 69 -8.13 10.11 6.54
C ARG A 69 -9.53 9.97 5.93
N LEU A 70 -9.73 8.98 5.07
CA LEU A 70 -11.03 8.71 4.44
C LEU A 70 -12.15 8.41 5.46
N ALA A 71 -11.82 7.69 6.52
CA ALA A 71 -12.76 7.36 7.60
C ALA A 71 -13.06 8.57 8.52
N GLY A 72 -12.34 9.70 8.40
CA GLY A 72 -12.43 10.80 9.35
C GLY A 72 -12.04 10.42 10.77
N ALA A 73 -11.28 9.32 10.94
CA ALA A 73 -10.90 8.82 12.23
C ALA A 73 -9.80 9.68 12.86
N ALA A 74 -9.85 9.84 14.18
CA ALA A 74 -8.77 10.49 14.93
C ALA A 74 -7.41 9.87 14.61
N ILE A 75 -6.35 10.68 14.71
CA ILE A 75 -4.98 10.22 14.51
C ILE A 75 -4.73 9.03 15.45
N GLY A 76 -4.41 7.87 14.86
CA GLY A 76 -4.01 6.68 15.58
C GLY A 76 -2.55 6.37 15.30
N SER A 77 -2.04 5.30 15.90
CA SER A 77 -0.70 4.80 15.61
C SER A 77 -0.77 3.62 14.64
N PHE A 78 0.14 3.61 13.67
CA PHE A 78 0.41 2.42 12.90
C PHE A 78 1.10 1.35 13.77
N GLU A 79 0.89 0.11 13.47
CA GLU A 79 1.43 -1.03 14.23
C GLU A 79 2.97 -1.06 14.26
N ARG A 80 3.62 -0.48 13.25
CA ARG A 80 5.08 -0.38 13.15
C ARG A 80 5.55 1.07 13.28
N LYS A 81 6.75 1.27 13.80
CA LYS A 81 7.40 2.58 13.96
C LYS A 81 8.79 2.58 13.33
N PRO A 82 9.35 3.75 12.99
CA PRO A 82 8.71 5.07 12.97
C PRO A 82 7.66 5.21 11.84
N SER A 83 6.96 6.33 11.82
CA SER A 83 6.03 6.68 10.74
C SER A 83 6.74 6.77 9.40
N ASN A 84 6.00 6.55 8.31
CA ASN A 84 6.45 6.65 6.92
C ASN A 84 7.43 5.53 6.50
N TRP A 85 8.52 5.33 7.20
CA TRP A 85 9.50 4.27 6.97
C TRP A 85 9.67 3.41 8.23
N PRO A 86 8.72 2.50 8.49
CA PRO A 86 8.80 1.65 9.67
C PRO A 86 10.05 0.76 9.67
N ALA A 87 10.62 0.57 10.83
CA ALA A 87 11.78 -0.30 10.99
C ALA A 87 11.42 -1.77 10.73
N ILE A 88 12.33 -2.50 10.13
CA ILE A 88 12.25 -3.94 9.98
C ILE A 88 12.32 -4.56 11.38
N PRO A 89 11.48 -5.55 11.72
CA PRO A 89 11.48 -6.16 13.06
C PRO A 89 12.74 -6.99 13.31
N GLU A 90 13.09 -7.12 14.57
CA GLU A 90 14.14 -8.02 15.06
C GLU A 90 13.51 -9.22 15.81
N PRO A 91 13.84 -10.47 15.47
CA PRO A 91 14.68 -10.90 14.35
C PRO A 91 13.99 -10.71 12.99
N ALA A 92 14.76 -10.39 11.95
CA ALA A 92 14.29 -10.22 10.58
C ALA A 92 14.28 -11.59 9.84
N ASP A 93 13.44 -12.49 10.28
CA ASP A 93 13.33 -13.86 9.78
C ASP A 93 12.14 -14.08 8.82
N ALA A 94 12.03 -15.28 8.27
CA ALA A 94 10.94 -15.66 7.36
C ALA A 94 9.54 -15.52 8.02
N ARG A 95 9.42 -15.71 9.33
CA ARG A 95 8.16 -15.56 10.08
C ARG A 95 7.79 -14.09 10.19
N ALA A 96 8.77 -13.22 10.46
CA ALA A 96 8.58 -11.78 10.51
C ALA A 96 8.19 -11.22 9.14
N TRP A 97 8.88 -11.66 8.07
CA TRP A 97 8.55 -11.30 6.70
C TRP A 97 7.11 -11.65 6.32
N LYS A 98 6.69 -12.88 6.62
CA LYS A 98 5.31 -13.32 6.38
C LYS A 98 4.27 -12.48 7.16
N ARG A 99 4.56 -12.10 8.41
CA ARG A 99 3.68 -11.22 9.20
C ARG A 99 3.54 -9.83 8.58
N ASP A 100 4.63 -9.26 8.06
CA ASP A 100 4.60 -7.92 7.48
C ASP A 100 3.93 -7.90 6.09
N ILE A 101 4.04 -8.98 5.30
CA ILE A 101 3.18 -9.17 4.13
C ILE A 101 1.69 -9.25 4.53
N ALA A 102 1.36 -9.99 5.58
CA ALA A 102 -0.01 -10.08 6.07
C ALA A 102 -0.54 -8.74 6.60
N LEU A 103 0.33 -7.91 7.22
CA LEU A 103 -0.01 -6.55 7.62
C LEU A 103 -0.37 -5.69 6.40
N LEU A 104 0.41 -5.76 5.33
CA LEU A 104 0.11 -5.07 4.07
C LEU A 104 -1.24 -5.51 3.48
N ASP A 105 -1.48 -6.84 3.42
CA ASP A 105 -2.74 -7.40 2.93
C ASP A 105 -3.93 -6.91 3.78
N ASN A 106 -3.79 -6.90 5.10
CA ASN A 106 -4.83 -6.47 6.03
C ASN A 106 -5.15 -4.97 5.89
N GLU A 107 -4.15 -4.10 5.77
CA GLU A 107 -4.38 -2.67 5.57
C GLU A 107 -5.01 -2.38 4.19
N HIS A 108 -4.67 -3.16 3.16
CA HIS A 108 -5.37 -3.07 1.88
C HIS A 108 -6.85 -3.42 1.99
N GLN A 109 -7.22 -4.53 2.65
CA GLN A 109 -8.61 -4.92 2.82
C GLN A 109 -9.42 -3.90 3.64
N LYS A 110 -8.83 -3.38 4.72
CA LYS A 110 -9.46 -2.31 5.52
C LYS A 110 -9.67 -1.04 4.70
N LEU A 111 -8.69 -0.64 3.88
CA LEU A 111 -8.81 0.51 2.98
C LEU A 111 -9.95 0.31 1.97
N ARG A 112 -10.01 -0.86 1.31
CA ARG A 112 -11.10 -1.19 0.37
C ARG A 112 -12.48 -1.07 1.02
N ALA A 113 -12.63 -1.58 2.24
CA ALA A 113 -13.89 -1.50 2.98
C ALA A 113 -14.31 -0.04 3.21
N VAL A 114 -13.38 0.82 3.59
CA VAL A 114 -13.66 2.26 3.76
C VAL A 114 -14.05 2.90 2.44
N ILE A 115 -13.30 2.68 1.34
CA ILE A 115 -13.62 3.25 0.02
C ILE A 115 -15.00 2.80 -0.44
N ALA A 116 -15.34 1.51 -0.27
CA ALA A 116 -16.64 0.97 -0.66
C ALA A 116 -17.83 1.61 0.09
N GLY A 117 -17.59 2.09 1.32
CA GLY A 117 -18.59 2.75 2.16
C GLY A 117 -18.70 4.27 1.98
N LEU A 118 -17.85 4.89 1.14
CA LEU A 118 -17.90 6.33 0.91
C LEU A 118 -19.17 6.75 0.15
N SER A 119 -19.68 7.93 0.47
CA SER A 119 -20.69 8.59 -0.37
C SER A 119 -20.01 9.37 -1.51
N PRO A 120 -20.72 9.61 -2.65
CA PRO A 120 -20.18 10.44 -3.73
C PRO A 120 -19.75 11.83 -3.29
N ALA A 121 -20.48 12.44 -2.35
CA ALA A 121 -20.13 13.75 -1.80
C ALA A 121 -18.80 13.72 -1.03
N ARG A 122 -18.52 12.62 -0.32
CA ARG A 122 -17.25 12.45 0.40
C ARG A 122 -16.03 12.40 -0.53
N LEU A 123 -16.20 11.89 -1.75
CA LEU A 123 -15.09 11.83 -2.72
C LEU A 123 -14.57 13.22 -3.11
N GLN A 124 -15.47 14.21 -3.17
CA GLN A 124 -15.12 15.59 -3.56
C GLN A 124 -14.62 16.44 -2.38
N GLN A 125 -14.78 15.97 -1.17
CA GLN A 125 -14.29 16.68 0.01
C GLN A 125 -12.77 16.61 0.08
N LEU A 126 -12.16 17.72 0.51
CA LEU A 126 -10.73 17.74 0.81
C LEU A 126 -10.42 16.76 1.96
N SER A 127 -9.30 16.10 1.85
CA SER A 127 -8.77 15.28 2.94
C SER A 127 -8.41 16.17 4.14
N PRO A 128 -8.22 15.61 5.34
CA PRO A 128 -7.80 16.37 6.52
C PRO A 128 -6.51 17.18 6.35
N LYS A 129 -5.69 16.88 5.35
CA LYS A 129 -4.51 17.68 5.00
C LYS A 129 -4.85 18.90 4.14
N GLY A 130 -6.08 18.99 3.62
CA GLY A 130 -6.59 20.16 2.90
C GLY A 130 -5.98 20.43 1.52
N VAL A 131 -5.18 19.49 0.97
CA VAL A 131 -4.47 19.68 -0.31
C VAL A 131 -5.18 18.93 -1.45
N TRP A 132 -5.60 17.69 -1.20
CA TRP A 132 -6.18 16.80 -2.18
C TRP A 132 -7.60 16.39 -1.78
N THR A 133 -8.47 16.17 -2.75
CA THR A 133 -9.77 15.53 -2.50
C THR A 133 -9.56 14.07 -2.09
N ASN A 134 -10.57 13.48 -1.45
CA ASN A 134 -10.52 12.06 -1.11
C ASN A 134 -10.38 11.17 -2.37
N ALA A 135 -10.98 11.55 -3.50
CA ALA A 135 -10.82 10.84 -4.76
C ALA A 135 -9.37 10.88 -5.26
N GLU A 136 -8.72 12.05 -5.19
CA GLU A 136 -7.32 12.21 -5.58
C GLU A 136 -6.37 11.44 -4.65
N GLU A 137 -6.62 11.40 -3.33
CA GLU A 137 -5.83 10.59 -2.40
C GLU A 137 -5.95 9.09 -2.71
N ILE A 138 -7.15 8.59 -3.03
CA ILE A 138 -7.35 7.19 -3.41
C ILE A 138 -6.61 6.86 -4.70
N HIS A 139 -6.74 7.70 -5.73
CA HIS A 139 -6.02 7.52 -6.99
C HIS A 139 -4.51 7.60 -6.79
N GLY A 140 -4.05 8.61 -6.05
CA GLY A 140 -2.63 8.80 -5.72
C GLY A 140 -2.03 7.60 -4.98
N LEU A 141 -2.80 6.97 -4.09
CA LEU A 141 -2.35 5.78 -3.38
C LEU A 141 -2.16 4.58 -4.33
N ALA A 142 -3.05 4.39 -5.31
CA ALA A 142 -2.86 3.35 -6.32
C ALA A 142 -1.62 3.60 -7.20
N ALA A 143 -1.38 4.85 -7.59
CA ALA A 143 -0.16 5.24 -8.30
C ALA A 143 1.11 5.02 -7.44
N HIS A 144 1.04 5.27 -6.14
CA HIS A 144 2.11 5.02 -5.18
C HIS A 144 2.43 3.51 -5.07
N ASP A 145 1.42 2.65 -5.04
CA ASP A 145 1.62 1.20 -5.09
C ASP A 145 2.39 0.77 -6.35
N LEU A 146 2.02 1.31 -7.52
CA LEU A 146 2.68 1.01 -8.79
C LEU A 146 4.12 1.55 -8.86
N TYR A 147 4.34 2.74 -8.30
CA TYR A 147 5.68 3.33 -8.19
C TYR A 147 6.62 2.39 -7.39
N HIS A 148 6.17 1.89 -6.26
CA HIS A 148 6.95 0.94 -5.46
C HIS A 148 7.03 -0.45 -6.07
N THR A 149 6.00 -0.88 -6.79
CA THR A 149 6.05 -2.12 -7.60
C THR A 149 7.21 -2.11 -8.58
N GLY A 150 7.38 -1.00 -9.30
CA GLY A 150 8.51 -0.83 -10.22
C GLY A 150 9.87 -0.92 -9.52
N GLN A 151 10.01 -0.30 -8.34
CA GLN A 151 11.23 -0.37 -7.54
C GLN A 151 11.51 -1.81 -7.06
N ILE A 152 10.51 -2.52 -6.54
CA ILE A 152 10.65 -3.92 -6.11
C ILE A 152 11.06 -4.81 -7.28
N GLN A 153 10.44 -4.66 -8.46
CA GLN A 153 10.79 -5.43 -9.64
C GLN A 153 12.22 -5.16 -10.09
N LEU A 154 12.69 -3.91 -10.00
CA LEU A 154 14.07 -3.55 -10.30
C LEU A 154 15.04 -4.21 -9.30
N ILE A 155 14.76 -4.12 -7.99
CA ILE A 155 15.58 -4.74 -6.95
C ILE A 155 15.68 -6.25 -7.17
N LYS A 156 14.56 -6.93 -7.49
CA LYS A 156 14.54 -8.38 -7.78
C LYS A 156 15.44 -8.77 -8.97
N ARG A 157 15.61 -7.90 -9.94
CA ARG A 157 16.50 -8.15 -11.09
C ARG A 157 17.97 -7.89 -10.79
N LEU A 158 18.26 -7.16 -9.71
CA LEU A 158 19.59 -6.83 -9.24
C LEU A 158 20.09 -7.81 -8.16
N LEU A 159 19.22 -8.72 -7.68
CA LEU A 159 19.65 -9.76 -6.74
C LEU A 159 20.79 -10.60 -7.35
N PRO A 160 21.80 -10.99 -6.54
CA PRO A 160 22.93 -11.80 -6.99
C PRO A 160 22.51 -13.22 -7.43
#